data_f716d02ad1522e1bd7f1fe4c74007138
#
_entry.id   f716d02ad1522e1bd7f1fe4c74007138
#
_cell.length_a   1.000
_cell.length_b   1.000
_cell.length_c   1.000
_cell.angle_alpha   90.00
_cell.angle_beta   90.00
_cell.angle_gamma   90.00
#
_symmetry.space_group_name_H-M   'P 1'
#
loop_
_entity.id
_entity.type
_entity.pdbx_description
1 polymer ?
#
loop_
_entity_poly.entity_id
_entity_poly.type
_entity_poly.pdbx_seq_one_letter_code
_entity_poly.pdbx_strand_id
1 'polypeptide(L)' 'MHEYTKQEQITILQGEIEVFKGRIDLSKPKIDILYLTETISMLEGRIKELKEDK' A
#
# COMPACT_ATOMS: atom_id res chain seq x y z
N MET A 1 23.33 2.47 -8.40
CA MET A 1 22.03 2.68 -7.73
C MET A 1 20.94 1.99 -8.53
N HIS A 2 20.14 1.18 -7.87
CA HIS A 2 19.12 0.40 -8.57
C HIS A 2 17.81 1.17 -8.68
N GLU A 3 17.28 1.27 -9.89
CA GLU A 3 15.99 1.88 -10.10
C GLU A 3 14.96 0.79 -10.37
N TYR A 4 13.86 0.85 -9.64
CA TYR A 4 12.79 -0.12 -9.81
C TYR A 4 11.94 0.22 -11.04
N THR A 5 11.55 -0.81 -11.78
CA THR A 5 10.59 -0.63 -12.85
C THR A 5 9.22 -0.33 -12.25
N LYS A 6 8.29 0.12 -13.10
CA LYS A 6 6.92 0.35 -12.63
C LYS A 6 6.30 -0.91 -12.05
N GLN A 7 6.54 -2.04 -12.71
CA GLN A 7 5.99 -3.31 -12.23
C GLN A 7 6.58 -3.70 -10.89
N GLU A 8 7.86 -3.48 -10.69
CA GLU A 8 8.50 -3.77 -9.41
C GLU A 8 7.93 -2.86 -8.32
N GLN A 9 7.71 -1.59 -8.62
CA GLN A 9 7.12 -0.66 -7.66
C GLN A 9 5.71 -1.09 -7.28
N ILE A 10 4.92 -1.51 -8.25
CA ILE A 10 3.55 -1.98 -8.00
C ILE A 10 3.60 -3.21 -7.10
N THR A 11 4.49 -4.14 -7.37
CA THR A 11 4.61 -5.36 -6.57
C THR A 11 4.99 -5.02 -5.13
N ILE A 12 5.92 -4.09 -4.93
CA ILE A 12 6.34 -3.67 -3.60
C ILE A 12 5.17 -3.03 -2.85
N LEU A 13 4.42 -2.15 -3.52
CA LEU A 13 3.28 -1.48 -2.91
C LEU A 13 2.18 -2.47 -2.55
N GLN A 14 1.93 -3.44 -3.40
CA GLN A 14 0.94 -4.47 -3.12
C GLN A 14 1.34 -5.30 -1.91
N GLY A 15 2.63 -5.60 -1.77
CA GLY A 15 3.13 -6.30 -0.59
C GLY A 15 2.93 -5.50 0.67
N GLU A 16 3.17 -4.21 0.62
CA GLU A 16 2.96 -3.34 1.78
C GLU A 16 1.48 -3.28 2.16
N ILE A 17 0.59 -3.22 1.16
CA ILE A 17 -0.85 -3.22 1.42
C ILE A 17 -1.26 -4.50 2.15
N GLU A 18 -0.73 -5.63 1.72
CA GLU A 18 -1.02 -6.90 2.38
C GLU A 18 -0.60 -6.90 3.84
N VAL A 19 0.58 -6.36 4.11
CA VAL A 19 1.08 -6.27 5.49
C VAL A 19 0.15 -5.38 6.33
N PHE A 20 -0.26 -4.23 5.80
CA PHE A 20 -1.14 -3.34 6.54
C PHE A 20 -2.52 -3.94 6.76
N LYS A 21 -3.04 -4.67 5.78
CA LYS A 21 -4.33 -5.36 5.96
C LYS A 21 -4.26 -6.39 7.08
N GLY A 22 -3.14 -7.11 7.15
CA GLY A 22 -2.94 -8.05 8.25
C GLY A 22 -2.89 -7.35 9.60
N ARG A 23 -2.28 -6.17 9.66
CA ARG A 23 -2.22 -5.40 10.90
C ARG A 23 -3.60 -4.90 11.32
N ILE A 24 -4.45 -4.54 10.37
CA ILE A 24 -5.81 -4.10 10.67
C ILE A 24 -6.55 -5.22 11.40
N ASP A 25 -6.42 -6.46 10.93
CA ASP A 25 -7.08 -7.59 11.57
C ASP A 25 -6.60 -7.82 13.00
N LEU A 26 -5.35 -7.47 13.29
CA LEU A 26 -4.77 -7.69 14.60
C LEU A 26 -4.88 -6.46 15.51
N SER A 27 -5.14 -5.30 14.96
CA SER A 27 -5.20 -4.07 15.72
C SER A 27 -6.52 -3.95 16.46
N LYS A 28 -6.46 -3.67 17.76
CA LYS A 28 -7.66 -3.47 18.55
C LYS A 28 -8.06 -2.01 18.67
N PRO A 29 -7.13 -1.05 18.83
CA PRO A 29 -7.52 0.35 18.89
C PRO A 29 -8.05 0.83 17.53
N LYS A 30 -9.22 1.42 17.53
CA LYS A 30 -9.84 1.92 16.30
C LYS A 30 -9.00 2.98 15.61
N ILE A 31 -8.26 3.74 16.39
CA ILE A 31 -7.44 4.82 15.85
C ILE A 31 -6.34 4.27 14.93
N ASP A 32 -5.78 3.12 15.30
CA ASP A 32 -4.79 2.47 14.47
C ASP A 32 -5.40 1.96 13.18
N ILE A 33 -6.64 1.47 13.25
CA ILE A 33 -7.34 0.99 12.07
C ILE A 33 -7.56 2.14 11.08
N LEU A 34 -7.95 3.31 11.57
CA LEU A 34 -8.13 4.48 10.72
C LEU A 34 -6.83 4.87 10.02
N TYR A 35 -5.74 4.92 10.78
CA TYR A 35 -4.44 5.26 10.22
C TYR A 35 -4.02 4.26 9.13
N LEU A 36 -4.18 2.97 9.42
CA LEU A 36 -3.80 1.93 8.48
C LEU A 36 -4.67 1.97 7.23
N THR A 37 -5.96 2.22 7.39
CA THR A 37 -6.88 2.32 6.27
C THR A 37 -6.51 3.48 5.36
N GLU A 38 -6.16 4.63 5.93
CA GLU A 38 -5.73 5.79 5.15
C GLU A 38 -4.44 5.48 4.40
N THR A 39 -3.49 4.83 5.06
CA THR A 39 -2.22 4.45 4.44
C THR A 39 -2.46 3.51 3.26
N ILE A 40 -3.31 2.51 3.43
CA ILE A 40 -3.65 1.59 2.36
C ILE A 40 -4.27 2.33 1.18
N SER A 41 -5.17 3.26 1.46
CA SER A 41 -5.81 4.05 0.41
C SER A 41 -4.77 4.84 -0.39
N MET A 42 -3.80 5.43 0.28
CA MET A 42 -2.72 6.16 -0.39
C MET A 42 -1.89 5.23 -1.28
N LEU A 43 -1.55 4.06 -0.76
CA LEU A 43 -0.77 3.09 -1.53
C LEU A 43 -1.53 2.60 -2.76
N GLU A 44 -2.81 2.37 -2.61
CA GLU A 44 -3.65 1.96 -3.74
C GLU A 44 -3.73 3.05 -4.79
N GLY A 45 -3.84 4.30 -4.37
CA GLY A 45 -3.81 5.43 -5.29
C GLY A 45 -2.51 5.51 -6.07
N ARG A 46 -1.39 5.24 -5.40
CA ARG A 46 -0.09 5.23 -6.04
C ARG A 46 0.00 4.13 -7.09
N ILE A 47 -0.50 2.94 -6.75
CA ILE A 47 -0.53 1.84 -7.70
C ILE A 47 -1.35 2.21 -8.93
N LYS A 48 -2.50 2.83 -8.71
CA LYS A 48 -3.36 3.25 -9.81
C LYS A 48 -2.63 4.23 -10.73
N GLU A 49 -1.94 5.20 -10.15
CA GLU A 49 -1.17 6.16 -10.94
C GLU A 49 -0.10 5.47 -11.77
N LEU A 50 0.60 4.51 -11.18
CA LEU A 50 1.64 3.78 -11.89
C LEU A 50 1.07 2.97 -13.04
N LYS A 51 -0.11 2.39 -12.85
CA LYS A 51 -0.75 1.61 -13.91
C LYS A 51 -1.29 2.47 -15.04
N GLU A 52 -1.72 3.67 -14.73
CA GLU A 52 -2.27 4.59 -15.73
C GLU A 52 -1.19 5.38 -16.47
N ASP A 53 -0.01 5.43 -15.92
CA ASP A 53 1.10 6.14 -16.54
C ASP A 53 1.56 5.43 -17.81
N LYS A 54 1.67 6.17 -18.90
CA LYS A 54 2.07 5.59 -20.18
C LYS A 54 3.55 5.72 -20.43
#